data_daeb5916f4a509bea6c51198bf5089d1
#
_entry.id   daeb5916f4a509bea6c51198bf5089d1
#
_cell.length_a   1.000
_cell.length_b   1.000
_cell.length_c   1.000
_cell.angle_alpha   90.00
_cell.angle_beta   90.00
_cell.angle_gamma   90.00
#
_symmetry.space_group_name_H-M   'P 1'
#
loop_
_entity.id
_entity.type
_entity.pdbx_description
1 polymer ?
#
loop_
_entity_poly.entity_id
_entity_poly.type
_entity_poly.pdbx_seq_one_letter_code
_entity_poly.pdbx_strand_id
1 'polypeptide(L)'
;MNKVKVENIVSPGSTRLVDAEKYGAMKRAYLAVVPKSAPGATPAQMLERMLENLPQDLFPGGAKAGWWAKCVQLDLEAKGIVKRAKGSPVRLHQ
;
A
#
# COMPACT_ATOMS: atom_id res chain seq x y z
N MET A 1 2.53 22.36 0.56
CA MET A 1 2.08 20.98 0.42
C MET A 1 3.00 20.04 1.16
N ASN A 2 2.45 19.21 2.04
CA ASN A 2 3.27 18.31 2.84
C ASN A 2 3.69 17.07 2.06
N LYS A 3 4.93 16.67 2.27
CA LYS A 3 5.48 15.46 1.68
C LYS A 3 5.91 14.49 2.76
N VAL A 4 5.86 13.20 2.46
CA VAL A 4 6.34 12.16 3.35
C VAL A 4 7.36 11.31 2.60
N LYS A 5 8.40 10.87 3.33
CA LYS A 5 9.44 10.01 2.76
C LYS A 5 8.99 8.56 2.84
N VAL A 6 9.01 7.88 1.71
CA VAL A 6 8.69 6.46 1.64
C VAL A 6 9.91 5.64 1.27
N GLU A 7 9.92 4.38 1.72
CA GLU A 7 10.97 3.42 1.44
C GLU A 7 10.47 2.39 0.44
N ASN A 8 11.38 1.53 -0.03
CA ASN A 8 11.03 0.51 -0.99
C ASN A 8 11.79 -0.78 -0.67
N ILE A 9 11.07 -1.83 -0.29
CA ILE A 9 11.68 -3.12 0.08
C ILE A 9 12.46 -3.75 -1.07
N VAL A 10 12.06 -3.47 -2.32
CA VAL A 10 12.72 -4.02 -3.50
C VAL A 10 14.03 -3.29 -3.79
N SER A 11 14.15 -2.04 -3.37
CA SER A 11 15.35 -1.23 -3.55
C SER A 11 15.80 -0.63 -2.21
N PRO A 12 16.38 -1.45 -1.32
CA PRO A 12 16.78 -0.97 0.00
C PRO A 12 17.71 0.23 -0.11
N GLY A 13 17.46 1.25 0.71
CA GLY A 13 18.21 2.49 0.69
C GLY A 13 17.66 3.54 -0.25
N SER A 14 16.78 3.18 -1.18
CA SER A 14 16.08 4.15 -2.02
C SER A 14 14.93 4.77 -1.26
N THR A 15 14.81 6.09 -1.33
CA THR A 15 13.68 6.79 -0.74
C THR A 15 13.10 7.77 -1.74
N ARG A 16 11.84 8.15 -1.52
CA ARG A 16 11.12 9.08 -2.38
C ARG A 16 10.21 9.94 -1.53
N LEU A 17 10.06 11.20 -1.91
CA LEU A 17 9.08 12.08 -1.28
C LEU A 17 7.79 12.02 -2.08
N VAL A 18 6.68 11.79 -1.39
CA VAL A 18 5.35 11.72 -2.01
C VAL A 18 4.38 12.59 -1.21
N ASP A 19 3.22 12.91 -1.83
CA ASP A 19 2.18 13.69 -1.19
C ASP A 19 1.69 12.99 0.09
N ALA A 20 1.85 13.66 1.23
CA ALA A 20 1.54 13.07 2.54
C ALA A 20 0.05 12.78 2.70
N GLU A 21 -0.83 13.62 2.14
CA GLU A 21 -2.27 13.43 2.27
C GLU A 21 -2.74 12.19 1.53
N LYS A 22 -2.29 12.02 0.29
CA LYS A 22 -2.63 10.84 -0.50
C LYS A 22 -2.01 9.57 0.08
N TYR A 23 -0.77 9.67 0.53
CA TYR A 23 -0.11 8.53 1.18
C TYR A 23 -0.88 8.10 2.43
N GLY A 24 -1.24 9.05 3.29
CA GLY A 24 -1.98 8.75 4.52
C GLY A 24 -3.33 8.12 4.25
N ALA A 25 -4.07 8.62 3.26
CA ALA A 25 -5.37 8.07 2.90
C ALA A 25 -5.23 6.63 2.37
N MET A 26 -4.26 6.40 1.49
CA MET A 26 -4.02 5.06 0.94
C MET A 26 -3.53 4.09 2.02
N LYS A 27 -2.65 4.55 2.91
CA LYS A 27 -2.16 3.72 4.03
C LYS A 27 -3.31 3.28 4.93
N ARG A 28 -4.22 4.20 5.28
CA ARG A 28 -5.39 3.85 6.10
C ARG A 28 -6.26 2.82 5.41
N ALA A 29 -6.51 2.99 4.12
CA ALA A 29 -7.31 2.03 3.34
C ALA A 29 -6.62 0.67 3.28
N TYR A 30 -5.31 0.67 3.07
CA TYR A 30 -4.52 -0.56 3.00
C TYR A 30 -4.58 -1.34 4.32
N LEU A 31 -4.29 -0.68 5.43
CA LEU A 31 -4.27 -1.33 6.74
C LEU A 31 -5.65 -1.79 7.19
N ALA A 32 -6.72 -1.17 6.68
CA ALA A 32 -8.08 -1.59 7.00
C ALA A 32 -8.47 -2.93 6.36
N VAL A 33 -7.82 -3.31 5.25
CA VAL A 33 -8.23 -4.51 4.50
C VAL A 33 -7.16 -5.59 4.41
N VAL A 34 -5.91 -5.28 4.77
CA VAL A 34 -4.86 -6.31 4.71
C VAL A 34 -5.08 -7.36 5.78
N PRO A 35 -5.03 -8.66 5.44
CA PRO A 35 -5.23 -9.72 6.42
C PRO A 35 -4.19 -9.69 7.53
N LYS A 36 -4.58 -10.11 8.71
CA LYS A 36 -3.69 -10.12 9.88
C LYS A 36 -2.79 -11.36 9.95
N SER A 37 -3.12 -12.39 9.17
CA SER A 37 -2.38 -13.65 9.19
C SER A 37 -2.16 -14.19 7.81
N ALA A 38 -1.14 -15.04 7.67
CA ALA A 38 -0.84 -15.74 6.43
C ALA A 38 -1.99 -16.69 6.06
N PRO A 39 -2.21 -16.96 4.77
CA PRO A 39 -1.35 -16.56 3.66
C PRO A 39 -1.52 -15.12 3.18
N GLY A 40 -2.60 -14.44 3.56
CA GLY A 40 -2.81 -13.06 3.18
C GLY A 40 -3.55 -12.90 1.85
N ALA A 41 -3.46 -11.68 1.29
CA ALA A 41 -4.15 -11.31 0.06
C ALA A 41 -3.16 -10.90 -1.02
N THR A 42 -3.50 -11.16 -2.27
CA THR A 42 -2.69 -10.71 -3.42
C THR A 42 -2.83 -9.20 -3.59
N PRO A 43 -1.87 -8.56 -4.29
CA PRO A 43 -1.99 -7.13 -4.58
C PRO A 43 -3.29 -6.78 -5.32
N ALA A 44 -3.75 -7.64 -6.24
CA ALA A 44 -5.00 -7.41 -6.96
C ALA A 44 -6.21 -7.44 -6.02
N GLN A 45 -6.25 -8.40 -5.10
CA GLN A 45 -7.30 -8.48 -4.09
C GLN A 45 -7.28 -7.27 -3.16
N MET A 46 -6.07 -6.84 -2.77
CA MET A 46 -5.92 -5.66 -1.93
C MET A 46 -6.48 -4.41 -2.61
N LEU A 47 -6.10 -4.19 -3.86
CA LEU A 47 -6.59 -3.03 -4.61
C LEU A 47 -8.11 -3.03 -4.72
N GLU A 48 -8.69 -4.17 -5.06
CA GLU A 48 -10.14 -4.31 -5.16
C GLU A 48 -10.85 -3.94 -3.87
N ARG A 49 -10.32 -4.42 -2.73
CA ARG A 49 -10.89 -4.12 -1.42
C ARG A 49 -10.74 -2.66 -1.02
N MET A 50 -9.62 -2.04 -1.42
CA MET A 50 -9.35 -0.65 -1.07
C MET A 50 -10.19 0.35 -1.85
N LEU A 51 -10.52 0.05 -3.12
CA LEU A 51 -11.22 0.99 -3.99
C LEU A 51 -12.52 1.51 -3.37
N GLU A 52 -13.22 0.70 -2.62
CA GLU A 52 -14.47 1.09 -1.99
C GLU A 52 -14.28 2.09 -0.85
N ASN A 53 -13.08 2.16 -0.29
CA ASN A 53 -12.78 2.96 0.89
C ASN A 53 -11.92 4.19 0.60
N LEU A 54 -11.61 4.44 -0.68
CA LEU A 54 -10.75 5.56 -1.03
C LEU A 54 -11.55 6.85 -1.15
N PRO A 55 -11.03 7.96 -0.58
CA PRO A 55 -11.68 9.28 -0.74
C PRO A 55 -11.71 9.69 -2.21
N GLN A 56 -12.88 10.07 -2.70
CA GLN A 56 -13.04 10.47 -4.10
C GLN A 56 -12.37 11.79 -4.43
N ASP A 57 -12.22 12.67 -3.46
CA ASP A 57 -11.52 13.95 -3.67
C ASP A 57 -10.03 13.75 -3.93
N LEU A 58 -9.42 12.71 -3.34
CA LEU A 58 -8.01 12.41 -3.52
C LEU A 58 -7.75 11.40 -4.66
N PHE A 59 -8.69 10.48 -4.87
CA PHE A 59 -8.57 9.43 -5.89
C PHE A 59 -9.84 9.36 -6.72
N PRO A 60 -10.17 10.41 -7.47
CA PRO A 60 -11.42 10.46 -8.23
C PRO A 60 -11.50 9.30 -9.22
N GLY A 61 -12.58 8.50 -9.11
CA GLY A 61 -12.76 7.32 -9.95
C GLY A 61 -11.69 6.25 -9.77
N GLY A 62 -10.94 6.28 -8.64
CA GLY A 62 -9.84 5.36 -8.42
C GLY A 62 -8.56 5.75 -9.18
N ALA A 63 -8.46 7.01 -9.61
CA ALA A 63 -7.32 7.48 -10.40
C ALA A 63 -5.99 7.21 -9.69
N LYS A 64 -5.08 6.54 -10.37
CA LYS A 64 -3.73 6.19 -9.89
C LYS A 64 -3.73 5.35 -8.61
N ALA A 65 -4.87 4.76 -8.24
CA ALA A 65 -4.96 3.96 -7.02
C ALA A 65 -3.96 2.79 -7.03
N GLY A 66 -3.77 2.15 -8.18
CA GLY A 66 -2.81 1.05 -8.30
C GLY A 66 -1.39 1.48 -7.98
N TRP A 67 -0.98 2.63 -8.47
CA TRP A 67 0.36 3.17 -8.20
C TRP A 67 0.52 3.49 -6.70
N TRP A 68 -0.48 4.15 -6.12
CA TRP A 68 -0.44 4.50 -4.71
C TRP A 68 -0.47 3.28 -3.79
N ALA A 69 -1.27 2.28 -4.16
CA ALA A 69 -1.33 1.02 -3.41
C ALA A 69 0.04 0.33 -3.40
N LYS A 70 0.72 0.31 -4.55
CA LYS A 70 2.05 -0.27 -4.64
C LYS A 70 3.07 0.51 -3.83
N CYS A 71 2.99 1.83 -3.88
CA CYS A 71 3.87 2.71 -3.10
C CYS A 71 3.75 2.43 -1.60
N VAL A 72 2.52 2.37 -1.09
CA VAL A 72 2.26 2.07 0.31
C VAL A 72 2.72 0.66 0.67
N GLN A 73 2.42 -0.32 -0.17
CA GLN A 73 2.83 -1.70 0.06
C GLN A 73 4.34 -1.83 0.26
N LEU A 74 5.11 -1.27 -0.67
CA LEU A 74 6.57 -1.40 -0.61
C LEU A 74 7.16 -0.66 0.59
N ASP A 75 6.58 0.46 0.97
CA ASP A 75 6.99 1.20 2.16
C ASP A 75 6.69 0.42 3.44
N LEU A 76 5.48 -0.13 3.56
CA LEU A 76 5.09 -0.90 4.74
C LEU A 76 5.86 -2.21 4.86
N GLU A 77 6.21 -2.84 3.73
CA GLU A 77 7.08 -4.02 3.75
C GLU A 77 8.47 -3.65 4.25
N ALA A 78 9.01 -2.52 3.78
CA ALA A 78 10.34 -2.07 4.22
C ALA A 78 10.37 -1.77 5.72
N LYS A 79 9.25 -1.32 6.28
CA LYS A 79 9.13 -0.99 7.71
C LYS A 79 8.72 -2.19 8.57
N GLY A 80 8.45 -3.34 7.95
CA GLY A 80 8.06 -4.54 8.68
C GLY A 80 6.63 -4.54 9.18
N ILE A 81 5.81 -3.57 8.74
CA ILE A 81 4.39 -3.49 9.15
C ILE A 81 3.56 -4.50 8.37
N VAL A 82 3.92 -4.72 7.10
CA VAL A 82 3.28 -5.70 6.24
C VAL A 82 4.35 -6.70 5.81
N LYS A 83 3.97 -7.96 5.73
CA LYS A 83 4.88 -9.06 5.40
C LYS A 83 4.39 -9.78 4.15
N ARG A 84 5.34 -10.31 3.41
CA ARG A 84 5.07 -11.08 2.20
C ARG A 84 5.18 -12.56 2.52
N ALA A 85 4.13 -13.33 2.25
CA ALA A 85 4.14 -14.77 2.43
C ALA A 85 5.08 -15.41 1.39
N LYS A 86 5.66 -16.53 1.74
CA LYS A 86 6.51 -17.29 0.81
C LYS A 86 5.68 -17.87 -0.32
N GLY A 87 6.30 -17.99 -1.48
CA GLY A 87 5.68 -18.63 -2.63
C GLY A 87 5.04 -17.68 -3.60
N SER A 88 4.35 -18.26 -4.56
CA SER A 88 3.68 -17.54 -5.65
C SER A 88 2.23 -17.97 -5.70
N PRO A 89 1.30 -17.05 -5.98
CA PRO A 89 1.48 -15.61 -6.18
C PRO A 89 1.86 -14.87 -4.90
N VAL A 90 2.34 -13.63 -5.06
CA VAL A 90 2.64 -12.76 -3.91
C VAL A 90 1.37 -12.54 -3.09
N ARG A 91 1.47 -12.74 -1.78
CA ARG A 91 0.37 -12.49 -0.85
C ARG A 91 0.91 -11.69 0.35
N LEU A 92 0.08 -10.80 0.85
CA LEU A 92 0.48 -9.83 1.88
C LEU A 92 -0.40 -9.97 3.11
N HIS A 93 0.23 -9.84 4.28
CA HIS A 93 -0.47 -9.87 5.56
C HIS A 93 0.28 -9.02 6.58
N GLN A 94 -0.35 -8.75 7.69
CA GLN A 94 0.29 -8.03 8.78
C GLN A 94 1.20 -8.93 9.62
#